data_bcc327ea133074621d0c434ef0407367
#
_entry.id   bcc327ea133074621d0c434ef0407367
#
_cell.length_a   1.000
_cell.length_b   1.000
_cell.length_c   1.000
_cell.angle_alpha   90.00
_cell.angle_beta   90.00
_cell.angle_gamma   90.00
#
_symmetry.space_group_name_H-M   'P 1'
#
loop_
_entity.id
_entity.type
_entity.pdbx_description
1 polymer ?
#
loop_
_entity_poly.entity_id
_entity_poly.type
_entity_poly.pdbx_seq_one_letter_code
_entity_poly.pdbx_strand_id
1 'polypeptide(L)'
;MTVPMALPRSPRLAATALALSAIAALVSSAPSNAATTPCAATDVTAPAAPAATVGRAIRCLVNGQRVDHGLKPLRPSRQLRVAAESHGTDMVSHRFFAHVSPFAGAVTDRARRSGYITPRDDYVLGEDIAWGEGELSTPASIVTAWMNSPEHRAVILDREFVDMGVGVITGVPVDTQLAGATFVLDVGAK
;
A
#
# COMPACT_ATOMS: atom_id res chain seq x y z
N MET A 1 45.18 -3.99 -90.61
CA MET A 1 46.04 -3.67 -89.44
C MET A 1 45.83 -2.21 -89.11
N THR A 2 44.98 -1.88 -88.22
CA THR A 2 44.67 -0.49 -87.83
C THR A 2 44.62 -0.41 -86.30
N VAL A 3 45.53 0.34 -85.79
CA VAL A 3 45.72 0.60 -84.37
C VAL A 3 44.79 1.74 -83.96
N PRO A 4 43.95 1.69 -82.93
CA PRO A 4 43.20 2.82 -82.48
C PRO A 4 43.96 3.65 -81.42
N MET A 5 43.95 4.92 -81.70
CA MET A 5 44.57 6.00 -80.93
C MET A 5 43.74 6.21 -79.62
N ALA A 6 44.41 6.22 -78.45
CA ALA A 6 43.80 6.48 -77.15
C ALA A 6 43.74 8.01 -76.91
N LEU A 7 42.56 8.51 -76.49
CA LEU A 7 42.30 9.87 -76.03
C LEU A 7 42.66 10.07 -74.53
N PRO A 8 43.16 11.27 -74.15
CA PRO A 8 43.58 11.52 -72.78
C PRO A 8 42.37 11.71 -71.83
N ARG A 9 42.43 11.11 -70.64
CA ARG A 9 41.47 11.27 -69.54
C ARG A 9 41.73 12.58 -68.77
N SER A 10 40.67 13.39 -68.64
CA SER A 10 40.63 14.59 -67.82
C SER A 10 40.68 14.24 -66.32
N PRO A 11 41.32 15.06 -65.46
CA PRO A 11 41.35 14.83 -64.03
C PRO A 11 39.98 15.14 -63.37
N ARG A 12 39.45 14.20 -62.63
CA ARG A 12 38.25 14.41 -61.77
C ARG A 12 38.70 15.09 -60.48
N LEU A 13 38.14 16.29 -60.22
CA LEU A 13 38.19 16.97 -58.95
C LEU A 13 37.48 16.13 -57.88
N ALA A 14 38.20 15.75 -56.83
CA ALA A 14 37.66 15.11 -55.66
C ALA A 14 36.99 16.17 -54.79
N ALA A 15 35.68 16.11 -54.65
CA ALA A 15 34.93 16.90 -53.67
C ALA A 15 35.02 16.21 -52.31
N THR A 16 35.74 16.79 -51.38
CA THR A 16 35.77 16.40 -49.95
C THR A 16 34.47 16.79 -49.29
N ALA A 17 33.60 15.83 -49.06
CA ALA A 17 32.41 16.01 -48.23
C ALA A 17 32.83 16.01 -46.75
N LEU A 18 32.67 17.15 -46.07
CA LEU A 18 32.72 17.23 -44.61
C LEU A 18 31.48 16.56 -44.05
N ALA A 19 31.67 15.42 -43.42
CA ALA A 19 30.61 14.78 -42.61
C ALA A 19 30.50 15.52 -41.28
N LEU A 20 29.42 16.30 -41.07
CA LEU A 20 29.03 16.78 -39.76
C LEU A 20 28.47 15.61 -38.96
N SER A 21 29.24 15.09 -38.02
CA SER A 21 28.76 14.13 -37.02
C SER A 21 27.90 14.88 -35.99
N ALA A 22 26.60 14.77 -36.10
CA ALA A 22 25.67 15.19 -35.05
C ALA A 22 25.76 14.20 -33.90
N ILE A 23 26.40 14.59 -32.80
CA ILE A 23 26.37 13.86 -31.53
C ILE A 23 24.98 14.08 -30.91
N ALA A 24 24.09 13.13 -31.08
CA ALA A 24 22.83 13.07 -30.35
C ALA A 24 23.15 12.75 -28.86
N ALA A 25 23.10 13.75 -28.01
CA ALA A 25 23.18 13.57 -26.57
C ALA A 25 21.91 12.82 -26.11
N LEU A 26 22.02 11.52 -25.82
CA LEU A 26 21.00 10.76 -25.11
C LEU A 26 20.90 11.33 -23.70
N VAL A 27 19.90 12.19 -23.49
CA VAL A 27 19.49 12.58 -22.13
C VAL A 27 18.85 11.36 -21.49
N SER A 28 19.67 10.62 -20.75
CA SER A 28 19.19 9.53 -19.89
C SER A 28 18.40 10.17 -18.74
N SER A 29 17.08 10.22 -18.86
CA SER A 29 16.20 10.55 -17.73
C SER A 29 16.33 9.42 -16.70
N ALA A 30 17.17 9.62 -15.70
CA ALA A 30 17.18 8.76 -14.53
C ALA A 30 15.77 8.80 -13.91
N PRO A 31 15.19 7.65 -13.52
CA PRO A 31 13.94 7.64 -12.78
C PRO A 31 14.16 8.48 -11.52
N SER A 32 13.36 9.52 -11.34
CA SER A 32 13.30 10.26 -10.09
C SER A 32 12.82 9.26 -9.02
N ASN A 33 13.74 8.74 -8.21
CA ASN A 33 13.40 8.15 -6.94
C ASN A 33 12.76 9.27 -6.11
N ALA A 34 11.44 9.39 -6.19
CA ALA A 34 10.70 10.17 -5.22
C ALA A 34 11.02 9.56 -3.85
N ALA A 35 11.83 10.26 -3.06
CA ALA A 35 12.16 9.85 -1.71
C ALA A 35 10.83 9.66 -0.97
N THR A 36 10.48 8.42 -0.66
CA THR A 36 9.27 8.10 0.10
C THR A 36 9.46 8.75 1.47
N THR A 37 8.63 9.74 1.80
CA THR A 37 8.69 10.37 3.12
C THR A 37 8.51 9.27 4.18
N PRO A 38 9.43 9.14 5.15
CA PRO A 38 9.32 8.12 6.19
C PRO A 38 7.99 8.25 6.92
N CYS A 39 7.37 7.12 7.25
CA CYS A 39 6.15 7.11 8.05
C CYS A 39 6.43 7.65 9.46
N ALA A 40 5.63 8.61 9.91
CA ALA A 40 5.75 9.15 11.26
C ALA A 40 5.05 8.26 12.30
N ALA A 41 5.52 8.30 13.56
CA ALA A 41 4.92 7.62 14.71
C ALA A 41 4.80 6.09 14.58
N THR A 42 5.76 5.46 13.93
CA THR A 42 5.76 4.00 13.70
C THR A 42 6.08 3.20 14.95
N ASP A 43 6.86 3.78 15.87
CA ASP A 43 7.38 3.12 17.08
C ASP A 43 6.69 3.59 18.37
N VAL A 44 5.61 4.36 18.24
CA VAL A 44 4.81 4.79 19.41
C VAL A 44 3.81 3.71 19.75
N THR A 45 3.78 3.27 21.01
CA THR A 45 2.77 2.29 21.48
C THR A 45 1.37 2.89 21.35
N ALA A 46 0.40 2.10 20.90
CA ALA A 46 -0.94 2.63 20.63
C ALA A 46 -1.62 3.30 21.82
N PRO A 47 -1.49 2.82 23.08
CA PRO A 47 -2.06 3.52 24.23
C PRO A 47 -1.41 4.88 24.54
N ALA A 48 -0.18 5.12 24.08
CA ALA A 48 0.58 6.35 24.35
C ALA A 48 0.32 7.46 23.30
N ALA A 49 -0.39 7.17 22.22
CA ALA A 49 -0.70 8.14 21.18
C ALA A 49 -2.19 8.14 20.82
N PRO A 50 -2.73 9.26 20.29
CA PRO A 50 -4.09 9.29 19.78
C PRO A 50 -4.31 8.22 18.70
N ALA A 51 -5.40 7.47 18.77
CA ALA A 51 -5.76 6.40 17.81
C ALA A 51 -5.68 6.86 16.34
N ALA A 52 -6.08 8.10 16.06
CA ALA A 52 -5.97 8.68 14.72
C ALA A 52 -4.51 8.83 14.24
N THR A 53 -3.55 9.05 15.13
CA THR A 53 -2.11 9.13 14.81
C THR A 53 -1.58 7.74 14.49
N VAL A 54 -1.87 6.77 15.33
CA VAL A 54 -1.51 5.35 15.14
C VAL A 54 -2.12 4.81 13.85
N GLY A 55 -3.41 5.07 13.59
CA GLY A 55 -4.07 4.66 12.36
C GLY A 55 -3.46 5.29 11.09
N ARG A 56 -2.97 6.53 11.15
CA ARG A 56 -2.21 7.13 10.03
C ARG A 56 -0.87 6.43 9.81
N ALA A 57 -0.16 6.08 10.88
CA ALA A 57 1.11 5.36 10.78
C ALA A 57 0.92 3.97 10.15
N ILE A 58 -0.10 3.21 10.57
CA ILE A 58 -0.45 1.91 9.97
C ILE A 58 -0.76 2.06 8.48
N ARG A 59 -1.61 3.02 8.09
CA ARG A 59 -1.91 3.25 6.67
C ARG A 59 -0.67 3.59 5.85
N CYS A 60 0.24 4.39 6.40
CA CYS A 60 1.50 4.71 5.75
C CYS A 60 2.35 3.46 5.54
N LEU A 61 2.52 2.65 6.57
CA LEU A 61 3.30 1.40 6.51
C LEU A 61 2.69 0.37 5.55
N VAL A 62 1.38 0.16 5.61
CA VAL A 62 0.66 -0.73 4.66
C VAL A 62 0.86 -0.24 3.23
N ASN A 63 0.72 1.05 2.96
CA ASN A 63 0.97 1.59 1.63
C ASN A 63 2.44 1.52 1.21
N GLY A 64 3.37 1.64 2.14
CA GLY A 64 4.79 1.38 1.89
C GLY A 64 5.01 -0.05 1.41
N GLN A 65 4.47 -1.04 2.12
CA GLN A 65 4.54 -2.45 1.70
C GLN A 65 3.95 -2.67 0.31
N ARG A 66 2.81 -2.06 0.00
CA ARG A 66 2.21 -2.17 -1.33
C ARG A 66 3.09 -1.58 -2.43
N VAL A 67 3.65 -0.40 -2.22
CA VAL A 67 4.56 0.26 -3.17
C VAL A 67 5.82 -0.57 -3.40
N ASP A 68 6.41 -1.11 -2.34
CA ASP A 68 7.59 -1.98 -2.40
C ASP A 68 7.33 -3.27 -3.21
N HIS A 69 6.06 -3.69 -3.30
CA HIS A 69 5.61 -4.83 -4.11
C HIS A 69 4.98 -4.41 -5.46
N GLY A 70 5.18 -3.16 -5.90
CA GLY A 70 4.72 -2.67 -7.21
C GLY A 70 3.20 -2.44 -7.31
N LEU A 71 2.51 -2.32 -6.18
CA LEU A 71 1.07 -2.09 -6.11
C LEU A 71 0.76 -0.60 -5.87
N LYS A 72 -0.43 -0.18 -6.29
CA LYS A 72 -0.91 1.16 -5.99
C LYS A 72 -1.25 1.29 -4.49
N PRO A 73 -0.95 2.45 -3.88
CA PRO A 73 -1.42 2.74 -2.54
C PRO A 73 -2.96 2.69 -2.44
N LEU A 74 -3.46 2.17 -1.32
CA LEU A 74 -4.89 2.21 -0.99
C LEU A 74 -5.29 3.61 -0.53
N ARG A 75 -6.49 4.05 -0.91
CA ARG A 75 -7.06 5.33 -0.53
C ARG A 75 -7.74 5.23 0.85
N PRO A 76 -7.65 6.26 1.70
CA PRO A 76 -8.35 6.25 2.98
C PRO A 76 -9.87 6.32 2.77
N SER A 77 -10.61 5.39 3.35
CA SER A 77 -12.07 5.38 3.40
C SER A 77 -12.56 5.63 4.83
N ARG A 78 -13.38 6.68 5.00
CA ARG A 78 -14.03 6.97 6.29
C ARG A 78 -15.01 5.85 6.68
N GLN A 79 -15.73 5.31 5.71
CA GLN A 79 -16.72 4.26 5.95
C GLN A 79 -16.07 2.97 6.42
N LEU A 80 -14.99 2.51 5.75
CA LEU A 80 -14.23 1.34 6.19
C LEU A 80 -13.60 1.58 7.56
N ARG A 81 -13.10 2.80 7.84
CA ARG A 81 -12.59 3.12 9.17
C ARG A 81 -13.67 2.98 10.25
N VAL A 82 -14.89 3.47 10.00
CA VAL A 82 -16.01 3.31 10.95
C VAL A 82 -16.38 1.84 11.15
N ALA A 83 -16.35 1.01 10.11
CA ALA A 83 -16.58 -0.42 10.21
C ALA A 83 -15.48 -1.09 11.06
N ALA A 84 -14.22 -0.79 10.80
CA ALA A 84 -13.06 -1.29 11.53
C ALA A 84 -13.06 -0.87 13.01
N GLU A 85 -13.34 0.41 13.31
CA GLU A 85 -13.46 0.91 14.69
C GLU A 85 -14.60 0.22 15.46
N SER A 86 -15.75 0.03 14.80
CA SER A 86 -16.88 -0.70 15.38
C SER A 86 -16.50 -2.14 15.74
N HIS A 87 -15.79 -2.85 14.85
CA HIS A 87 -15.38 -4.22 15.11
C HIS A 87 -14.34 -4.34 16.22
N GLY A 88 -13.33 -3.48 16.20
CA GLY A 88 -12.32 -3.45 17.27
C GLY A 88 -12.95 -3.14 18.65
N THR A 89 -13.90 -2.21 18.70
CA THR A 89 -14.66 -1.90 19.92
C THR A 89 -15.46 -3.11 20.40
N ASP A 90 -16.09 -3.84 19.47
CA ASP A 90 -16.88 -5.02 19.77
C ASP A 90 -16.00 -6.15 20.36
N MET A 91 -14.86 -6.41 19.73
CA MET A 91 -13.87 -7.39 20.21
C MET A 91 -13.39 -7.09 21.64
N VAL A 92 -13.00 -5.84 21.91
CA VAL A 92 -12.51 -5.43 23.23
C VAL A 92 -13.63 -5.48 24.27
N SER A 93 -14.82 -4.97 23.95
CA SER A 93 -15.94 -4.85 24.90
C SER A 93 -16.53 -6.21 25.30
N HIS A 94 -16.51 -7.18 24.37
CA HIS A 94 -17.10 -8.50 24.58
C HIS A 94 -16.06 -9.62 24.71
N ARG A 95 -14.76 -9.27 24.76
CA ARG A 95 -13.65 -10.21 25.01
C ARG A 95 -13.64 -11.40 24.04
N PHE A 96 -13.70 -11.11 22.75
CA PHE A 96 -13.49 -12.12 21.70
C PHE A 96 -12.50 -11.60 20.67
N PHE A 97 -11.85 -12.51 19.93
CA PHE A 97 -10.96 -12.18 18.84
C PHE A 97 -11.28 -13.06 17.63
N ALA A 98 -12.03 -12.52 16.68
CA ALA A 98 -12.47 -13.24 15.47
C ALA A 98 -12.95 -12.25 14.42
N HIS A 99 -12.88 -12.61 13.14
CA HIS A 99 -13.39 -11.82 12.01
C HIS A 99 -14.91 -11.66 12.01
N VAL A 100 -15.63 -12.61 12.53
CA VAL A 100 -17.10 -12.57 12.64
C VAL A 100 -17.49 -12.26 14.07
N SER A 101 -18.12 -11.09 14.26
CA SER A 101 -18.67 -10.72 15.56
C SER A 101 -19.97 -11.44 15.81
N PRO A 102 -20.17 -12.03 17.01
CA PRO A 102 -21.46 -12.56 17.44
C PRO A 102 -22.57 -11.51 17.50
N PHE A 103 -22.20 -10.21 17.58
CA PHE A 103 -23.14 -9.09 17.77
C PHE A 103 -23.29 -8.23 16.51
N ALA A 104 -22.23 -8.13 15.71
CA ALA A 104 -22.15 -7.22 14.57
C ALA A 104 -21.92 -7.95 13.21
N GLY A 105 -21.90 -9.28 13.18
CA GLY A 105 -21.74 -10.05 11.95
C GLY A 105 -20.35 -9.94 11.31
N ALA A 106 -20.28 -10.28 10.03
CA ALA A 106 -19.05 -10.28 9.24
C ALA A 106 -18.65 -8.85 8.77
N VAL A 107 -17.45 -8.71 8.18
CA VAL A 107 -16.98 -7.45 7.57
C VAL A 107 -17.98 -6.86 6.59
N THR A 108 -18.68 -7.70 5.82
CA THR A 108 -19.75 -7.29 4.89
C THR A 108 -20.90 -6.57 5.59
N ASP A 109 -21.33 -7.08 6.76
CA ASP A 109 -22.43 -6.47 7.52
C ASP A 109 -22.02 -5.13 8.11
N ARG A 110 -20.78 -5.02 8.57
CA ARG A 110 -20.18 -3.77 9.07
C ARG A 110 -19.99 -2.74 7.95
N ALA A 111 -19.51 -3.17 6.78
CA ALA A 111 -19.35 -2.32 5.61
C ALA A 111 -20.69 -1.78 5.09
N ARG A 112 -21.77 -2.56 5.15
CA ARG A 112 -23.14 -2.09 4.85
C ARG A 112 -23.60 -1.04 5.87
N ARG A 113 -23.46 -1.32 7.15
CA ARG A 113 -23.89 -0.40 8.21
C ARG A 113 -23.11 0.93 8.17
N SER A 114 -21.85 0.90 7.82
CA SER A 114 -21.03 2.11 7.67
C SER A 114 -21.31 2.89 6.37
N GLY A 115 -22.10 2.31 5.45
CA GLY A 115 -22.41 2.89 4.15
C GLY A 115 -21.26 2.78 3.14
N TYR A 116 -20.29 1.86 3.36
CA TYR A 116 -19.26 1.62 2.37
C TYR A 116 -19.82 0.89 1.15
N ILE A 117 -20.65 -0.11 1.34
CA ILE A 117 -21.34 -0.83 0.26
C ILE A 117 -22.86 -0.74 0.41
N THR A 118 -23.54 -0.83 -0.72
CA THR A 118 -25.01 -0.92 -0.81
C THR A 118 -25.41 -2.27 -1.44
N PRO A 119 -26.71 -2.67 -1.39
CA PRO A 119 -27.16 -3.91 -2.03
C PRO A 119 -26.98 -3.97 -3.55
N ARG A 120 -26.61 -2.84 -4.19
CA ARG A 120 -26.47 -2.75 -5.65
C ARG A 120 -25.01 -2.72 -6.10
N ASP A 121 -24.06 -2.67 -5.16
CA ASP A 121 -22.65 -2.62 -5.47
C ASP A 121 -22.11 -4.03 -5.74
N ASP A 122 -21.31 -4.18 -6.79
CA ASP A 122 -20.33 -5.25 -6.89
C ASP A 122 -19.15 -4.85 -6.02
N TYR A 123 -18.70 -5.71 -5.14
CA TYR A 123 -17.65 -5.38 -4.18
C TYR A 123 -16.75 -6.56 -3.85
N VAL A 124 -15.54 -6.21 -3.44
CA VAL A 124 -14.63 -7.11 -2.73
C VAL A 124 -14.26 -6.47 -1.39
N LEU A 125 -14.13 -7.28 -0.34
CA LEU A 125 -13.77 -6.85 1.01
C LEU A 125 -12.75 -7.82 1.60
N GLY A 126 -11.82 -7.29 2.37
CA GLY A 126 -10.86 -8.04 3.17
C GLY A 126 -10.70 -7.39 4.54
N GLU A 127 -10.20 -8.17 5.49
CA GLU A 127 -9.98 -7.70 6.86
C GLU A 127 -8.74 -8.37 7.44
N ASP A 128 -7.89 -7.57 8.07
CA ASP A 128 -6.84 -8.04 8.96
C ASP A 128 -7.11 -7.54 10.38
N ILE A 129 -6.96 -8.41 11.37
CA ILE A 129 -7.10 -8.07 12.78
C ILE A 129 -5.83 -8.42 13.54
N ALA A 130 -5.49 -7.62 14.54
CA ALA A 130 -4.40 -7.89 15.47
C ALA A 130 -4.67 -7.23 16.81
N TRP A 131 -3.98 -7.67 17.84
CA TRP A 131 -3.83 -6.95 19.09
C TRP A 131 -2.39 -7.07 19.59
N GLY A 132 -1.96 -6.14 20.40
CA GLY A 132 -0.63 -6.12 20.98
C GLY A 132 -0.58 -5.32 22.27
N GLU A 133 0.39 -5.62 23.11
CA GLU A 133 0.66 -4.98 24.38
C GLU A 133 2.07 -4.40 24.40
N GLY A 134 2.28 -3.32 25.13
CA GLY A 134 3.58 -2.65 25.19
C GLY A 134 4.16 -2.40 23.79
N GLU A 135 5.40 -2.77 23.55
CA GLU A 135 6.09 -2.58 22.27
C GLU A 135 5.47 -3.37 21.10
N LEU A 136 4.70 -4.42 21.38
CA LEU A 136 3.95 -5.14 20.35
C LEU A 136 2.71 -4.40 19.86
N SER A 137 2.32 -3.30 20.53
CA SER A 137 1.22 -2.43 20.11
C SER A 137 1.65 -1.25 19.24
N THR A 138 2.91 -1.21 18.77
CA THR A 138 3.37 -0.17 17.83
C THR A 138 2.88 -0.44 16.42
N PRO A 139 2.62 0.60 15.60
CA PRO A 139 2.30 0.43 14.18
C PRO A 139 3.29 -0.46 13.42
N ALA A 140 4.59 -0.30 13.69
CA ALA A 140 5.64 -1.10 13.05
C ALA A 140 5.52 -2.58 13.42
N SER A 141 5.32 -2.91 14.70
CA SER A 141 5.15 -4.28 15.18
C SER A 141 3.91 -4.94 14.55
N ILE A 142 2.78 -4.24 14.51
CA ILE A 142 1.52 -4.77 13.96
C ILE A 142 1.65 -5.03 12.44
N VAL A 143 2.14 -4.07 11.66
CA VAL A 143 2.29 -4.26 10.21
C VAL A 143 3.33 -5.34 9.90
N THR A 144 4.41 -5.42 10.69
CA THR A 144 5.40 -6.51 10.58
C THR A 144 4.76 -7.87 10.86
N ALA A 145 3.94 -7.99 11.89
CA ALA A 145 3.23 -9.22 12.20
C ALA A 145 2.28 -9.64 11.06
N TRP A 146 1.51 -8.72 10.50
CA TRP A 146 0.66 -8.98 9.34
C TRP A 146 1.47 -9.42 8.12
N MET A 147 2.55 -8.74 7.80
CA MET A 147 3.40 -9.09 6.65
C MET A 147 4.15 -10.42 6.80
N ASN A 148 4.38 -10.87 8.02
CA ASN A 148 4.98 -12.18 8.31
C ASN A 148 3.97 -13.34 8.32
N SER A 149 2.68 -13.05 8.34
CA SER A 149 1.60 -14.05 8.19
C SER A 149 1.19 -14.16 6.72
N PRO A 150 1.29 -15.31 6.06
CA PRO A 150 0.89 -15.47 4.67
C PRO A 150 -0.54 -15.01 4.37
N GLU A 151 -1.47 -15.26 5.28
CA GLU A 151 -2.90 -14.93 5.12
C GLU A 151 -3.12 -13.41 5.19
N HIS A 152 -2.61 -12.73 6.21
CA HIS A 152 -2.72 -11.28 6.34
C HIS A 152 -1.95 -10.54 5.23
N ARG A 153 -0.75 -11.04 4.89
CA ARG A 153 0.02 -10.50 3.78
C ARG A 153 -0.74 -10.57 2.46
N ALA A 154 -1.49 -11.66 2.22
CA ALA A 154 -2.31 -11.79 1.02
C ALA A 154 -3.37 -10.68 0.94
N VAL A 155 -4.02 -10.33 2.05
CA VAL A 155 -4.96 -9.22 2.12
C VAL A 155 -4.27 -7.88 1.82
N ILE A 156 -3.14 -7.58 2.46
CA ILE A 156 -2.42 -6.32 2.26
C ILE A 156 -1.96 -6.16 0.80
N LEU A 157 -1.52 -7.25 0.16
CA LEU A 157 -0.94 -7.22 -1.18
C LEU A 157 -1.93 -7.59 -2.29
N ASP A 158 -3.20 -7.73 -2.00
CA ASP A 158 -4.20 -7.96 -3.03
C ASP A 158 -4.40 -6.71 -3.90
N ARG A 159 -4.33 -6.90 -5.21
CA ARG A 159 -4.46 -5.82 -6.21
C ARG A 159 -5.88 -5.37 -6.47
N GLU A 160 -6.86 -6.16 -6.08
CA GLU A 160 -8.27 -5.83 -6.25
C GLU A 160 -8.73 -4.72 -5.29
N PHE A 161 -8.07 -4.59 -4.14
CA PHE A 161 -8.42 -3.55 -3.17
C PHE A 161 -7.93 -2.17 -3.60
N VAL A 162 -8.76 -1.16 -3.34
CA VAL A 162 -8.56 0.25 -3.71
C VAL A 162 -8.63 1.18 -2.50
N ASP A 163 -9.46 0.85 -1.52
CA ASP A 163 -9.74 1.65 -0.34
C ASP A 163 -9.35 0.91 0.94
N MET A 164 -9.00 1.66 2.00
CA MET A 164 -8.76 1.10 3.33
C MET A 164 -9.31 1.96 4.45
N GLY A 165 -9.68 1.31 5.55
CA GLY A 165 -9.97 1.93 6.84
C GLY A 165 -9.21 1.22 7.95
N VAL A 166 -8.64 1.98 8.90
CA VAL A 166 -7.93 1.43 10.06
C VAL A 166 -8.66 1.85 11.32
N GLY A 167 -9.09 0.86 12.10
CA GLY A 167 -9.58 0.99 13.46
C GLY A 167 -8.46 0.72 14.46
N VAL A 168 -8.31 1.58 15.46
CA VAL A 168 -7.37 1.43 16.57
C VAL A 168 -8.12 1.67 17.86
N ILE A 169 -8.21 0.65 18.69
CA ILE A 169 -8.98 0.65 19.93
C ILE A 169 -8.04 0.40 21.11
N THR A 170 -8.01 1.31 22.06
CA THR A 170 -7.29 1.07 23.31
C THR A 170 -7.91 -0.11 24.05
N GLY A 171 -7.07 -1.04 24.47
CA GLY A 171 -7.47 -2.30 25.10
C GLY A 171 -7.31 -3.48 24.18
N VAL A 172 -7.28 -4.66 24.78
CA VAL A 172 -7.12 -5.94 24.11
C VAL A 172 -8.28 -6.88 24.45
N PRO A 173 -8.61 -7.88 23.60
CA PRO A 173 -9.78 -8.73 23.80
C PRO A 173 -9.57 -9.87 24.82
N VAL A 174 -8.53 -9.77 25.63
CA VAL A 174 -8.15 -10.75 26.66
C VAL A 174 -7.91 -10.07 28.01
N ASP A 175 -7.97 -10.83 29.09
CA ASP A 175 -7.61 -10.31 30.40
C ASP A 175 -6.08 -10.19 30.54
N THR A 176 -5.62 -8.97 30.82
CA THR A 176 -4.20 -8.66 30.97
C THR A 176 -3.97 -7.52 31.95
N GLN A 177 -2.74 -7.42 32.44
CA GLN A 177 -2.28 -6.31 33.28
C GLN A 177 -1.52 -5.25 32.45
N LEU A 178 -1.21 -5.54 31.21
CA LEU A 178 -0.44 -4.65 30.34
C LEU A 178 -1.36 -3.77 29.49
N ALA A 179 -0.93 -2.54 29.29
CA ALA A 179 -1.61 -1.64 28.38
C ALA A 179 -1.37 -2.09 26.92
N GLY A 180 -2.44 -2.18 26.16
CA GLY A 180 -2.40 -2.64 24.76
C GLY A 180 -3.48 -2.01 23.91
N ALA A 181 -3.53 -2.42 22.66
CA ALA A 181 -4.54 -1.99 21.70
C ALA A 181 -4.93 -3.12 20.74
N THR A 182 -6.14 -3.00 20.20
CA THR A 182 -6.69 -3.85 19.15
C THR A 182 -6.74 -3.05 17.85
N PHE A 183 -6.37 -3.71 16.77
CA PHE A 183 -6.21 -3.13 15.44
C PHE A 183 -7.07 -3.89 14.45
N VAL A 184 -7.76 -3.17 13.59
CA VAL A 184 -8.53 -3.72 12.47
C VAL A 184 -8.17 -2.94 11.22
N LEU A 185 -7.80 -3.63 10.16
CA LEU A 185 -7.62 -3.09 8.82
C LEU A 185 -8.73 -3.66 7.94
N ASP A 186 -9.70 -2.84 7.56
CA ASP A 186 -10.68 -3.16 6.53
C ASP A 186 -10.20 -2.63 5.19
N VAL A 187 -10.24 -3.47 4.16
CA VAL A 187 -9.90 -3.11 2.78
C VAL A 187 -11.04 -3.46 1.84
N GLY A 188 -11.14 -2.76 0.71
CA GLY A 188 -12.20 -3.05 -0.25
C GLY A 188 -12.10 -2.28 -1.56
N ALA A 189 -12.96 -2.70 -2.51
CA ALA A 189 -13.30 -1.97 -3.73
C ALA A 189 -14.79 -2.17 -4.06
N LYS A 190 -15.35 -1.22 -4.82
CA LYS A 190 -16.73 -1.21 -5.31
C LYS A 190 -16.87 -0.34 -6.55
#